data_2a6c7c26bfafa636f65680bc1ae8386b
#
_entry.id   2a6c7c26bfafa636f65680bc1ae8386b
#
_cell.length_a   1.000
_cell.length_b   1.000
_cell.length_c   1.000
_cell.angle_alpha   90.00
_cell.angle_beta   90.00
_cell.angle_gamma   90.00
#
_symmetry.space_group_name_H-M   'P 1'
#
loop_
_entity.id
_entity.type
_entity.pdbx_description
1 polymer ?
#
loop_
_entity_poly.entity_id
_entity_poly.type
_entity_poly.pdbx_seq_one_letter_code
_entity_poly.pdbx_strand_id
1 'polypeptide(L)'
;MSLTAVQKLQDLESLMGVHFSFFVGKISDKHFERICRKNRDFRIEQTSEGELILMPPTLPDSGWRNNDLSTDVTNWARKDKTGIVFDSSTYFTLPNGARRSPDVAWMRREKWDSLTEIQREKTSRVVPDFVIELRSSTDSLKTLQAKMREYTENGDSP
;
A
#
# COMPACT_ATOMS: atom_id res chain seq x y z
N MET A 1 36.74 -2.03 -6.93
CA MET A 1 36.51 -1.55 -8.32
C MET A 1 35.25 -0.70 -8.35
N SER A 2 35.35 0.54 -8.80
CA SER A 2 34.19 1.42 -8.94
C SER A 2 33.41 1.01 -10.20
N LEU A 3 32.13 0.63 -10.04
CA LEU A 3 31.21 0.43 -11.15
C LEU A 3 31.09 1.76 -11.93
N THR A 4 31.14 1.70 -13.26
CA THR A 4 30.93 2.89 -14.10
C THR A 4 29.49 3.39 -13.95
N ALA A 5 29.25 4.68 -14.19
CA ALA A 5 27.91 5.24 -14.14
C ALA A 5 26.92 4.50 -15.07
N VAL A 6 27.39 4.02 -16.23
CA VAL A 6 26.61 3.26 -17.20
C VAL A 6 26.22 1.88 -16.64
N GLN A 7 27.12 1.17 -15.97
CA GLN A 7 26.78 -0.11 -15.30
C GLN A 7 25.78 0.08 -14.18
N LYS A 8 25.90 1.16 -13.41
CA LYS A 8 24.92 1.51 -12.37
C LYS A 8 23.53 1.83 -12.95
N LEU A 9 23.46 2.46 -14.13
CA LEU A 9 22.19 2.71 -14.83
C LEU A 9 21.60 1.42 -15.40
N GLN A 10 22.38 0.53 -15.97
CA GLN A 10 21.93 -0.78 -16.45
C GLN A 10 21.44 -1.67 -15.29
N ASP A 11 22.13 -1.62 -14.15
CA ASP A 11 21.66 -2.31 -12.93
C ASP A 11 20.32 -1.73 -12.44
N LEU A 12 20.12 -0.41 -12.53
CA LEU A 12 18.83 0.23 -12.21
C LEU A 12 17.73 -0.12 -13.22
N GLU A 13 18.03 -0.22 -14.52
CA GLU A 13 17.07 -0.68 -15.52
C GLU A 13 16.61 -2.12 -15.28
N SER A 14 17.50 -3.00 -14.85
CA SER A 14 17.16 -4.38 -14.48
C SER A 14 16.28 -4.46 -13.23
N LEU A 15 16.27 -3.40 -12.43
CA LEU A 15 15.50 -3.25 -11.20
C LEU A 15 14.15 -2.53 -11.41
N MET A 16 13.91 -1.99 -12.60
CA MET A 16 12.63 -1.36 -12.97
C MET A 16 11.52 -2.42 -12.98
N GLY A 17 10.56 -2.27 -12.08
CA GLY A 17 9.48 -3.23 -11.88
C GLY A 17 9.76 -4.33 -10.84
N VAL A 18 10.91 -4.30 -10.17
CA VAL A 18 11.22 -5.21 -9.07
C VAL A 18 10.89 -4.56 -7.74
N HIS A 19 10.12 -5.25 -6.91
CA HIS A 19 9.93 -4.85 -5.53
C HIS A 19 11.21 -5.16 -4.73
N PHE A 20 11.70 -4.17 -4.01
CA PHE A 20 12.82 -4.37 -3.09
C PHE A 20 12.28 -4.72 -1.72
N SER A 21 12.81 -5.76 -1.10
CA SER A 21 12.46 -6.08 0.27
C SER A 21 13.69 -6.19 1.16
N PHE A 22 13.55 -5.71 2.41
CA PHE A 22 14.59 -5.73 3.43
C PHE A 22 14.01 -6.10 4.76
N PHE A 23 14.59 -7.07 5.42
CA PHE A 23 14.20 -7.38 6.80
C PHE A 23 14.83 -6.36 7.75
N VAL A 24 13.98 -5.60 8.45
CA VAL A 24 14.40 -4.58 9.44
C VAL A 24 13.83 -4.84 10.83
N GLY A 25 13.05 -5.92 10.99
CA GLY A 25 12.28 -6.17 12.19
C GLY A 25 11.10 -5.19 12.35
N LYS A 26 10.38 -5.32 13.45
CA LYS A 26 9.24 -4.45 13.74
C LYS A 26 9.72 -3.06 14.15
N ILE A 27 9.35 -2.05 13.39
CA ILE A 27 9.68 -0.65 13.67
C ILE A 27 8.46 0.09 14.19
N SER A 28 8.69 1.16 14.98
CA SER A 28 7.60 2.01 15.47
C SER A 28 6.94 2.80 14.34
N ASP A 29 5.68 3.22 14.55
CA ASP A 29 4.95 4.05 13.58
C ASP A 29 5.71 5.33 13.23
N LYS A 30 6.30 5.99 14.22
CA LYS A 30 7.14 7.17 14.00
C LYS A 30 8.35 6.91 13.09
N HIS A 31 8.97 5.74 13.19
CA HIS A 31 10.08 5.36 12.32
C HIS A 31 9.58 5.06 10.90
N PHE A 32 8.48 4.33 10.77
CA PHE A 32 7.87 4.04 9.48
C PHE A 32 7.46 5.32 8.74
N GLU A 33 6.74 6.23 9.40
CA GLU A 33 6.39 7.54 8.85
C GLU A 33 7.62 8.32 8.38
N ARG A 34 8.70 8.31 9.17
CA ARG A 34 9.95 8.99 8.78
C ARG A 34 10.58 8.40 7.54
N ILE A 35 10.53 7.06 7.39
CA ILE A 35 10.99 6.36 6.18
C ILE A 35 10.15 6.80 4.98
N CYS A 36 8.82 6.75 5.08
CA CYS A 36 7.92 7.18 4.01
C CYS A 36 8.15 8.65 3.61
N ARG A 37 8.28 9.56 4.57
CA ARG A 37 8.52 10.99 4.30
C ARG A 37 9.85 11.27 3.60
N LYS A 38 10.87 10.45 3.84
CA LYS A 38 12.19 10.60 3.22
C LYS A 38 12.30 9.95 1.85
N ASN A 39 11.37 9.06 1.50
CA ASN A 39 11.39 8.27 0.28
C ASN A 39 10.04 8.38 -0.46
N ARG A 40 9.62 9.60 -0.76
CA ARG A 40 8.30 9.91 -1.34
C ARG A 40 8.07 9.34 -2.74
N ASP A 41 9.15 8.98 -3.42
CA ASP A 41 9.11 8.37 -4.75
C ASP A 41 8.76 6.87 -4.71
N PHE A 42 8.69 6.29 -3.50
CA PHE A 42 8.36 4.89 -3.30
C PHE A 42 7.06 4.74 -2.51
N ARG A 43 6.23 3.80 -2.92
CA ARG A 43 5.21 3.23 -2.07
C ARG A 43 5.89 2.20 -1.15
N ILE A 44 5.69 2.31 0.16
CA ILE A 44 6.39 1.50 1.15
C ILE A 44 5.37 0.74 1.99
N GLU A 45 5.56 -0.57 2.10
CA GLU A 45 4.81 -1.44 2.98
C GLU A 45 5.72 -2.10 4.02
N GLN A 46 5.13 -2.68 5.04
CA GLN A 46 5.84 -3.54 5.99
C GLN A 46 4.99 -4.77 6.29
N THR A 47 5.61 -5.96 6.27
CA THR A 47 4.94 -7.18 6.70
C THR A 47 4.82 -7.25 8.24
N SER A 48 3.96 -8.12 8.73
CA SER A 48 3.82 -8.40 10.17
C SER A 48 5.11 -8.92 10.81
N GLU A 49 5.97 -9.56 10.01
CA GLU A 49 7.27 -10.08 10.43
C GLU A 49 8.35 -9.00 10.49
N GLY A 50 8.15 -7.85 9.82
CA GLY A 50 9.08 -6.72 9.83
C GLY A 50 9.94 -6.60 8.57
N GLU A 51 9.50 -7.17 7.45
CA GLU A 51 10.10 -6.93 6.14
C GLU A 51 9.54 -5.64 5.56
N LEU A 52 10.39 -4.70 5.16
CA LEU A 52 10.02 -3.52 4.38
C LEU A 52 10.00 -3.87 2.91
N ILE A 53 8.92 -3.51 2.23
CA ILE A 53 8.74 -3.69 0.78
C ILE A 53 8.66 -2.30 0.16
N LEU A 54 9.58 -2.00 -0.75
CA LEU A 54 9.66 -0.75 -1.49
C LEU A 54 9.21 -0.98 -2.93
N MET A 55 8.18 -0.27 -3.34
CA MET A 55 7.61 -0.34 -4.68
C MET A 55 7.93 0.95 -5.43
N PRO A 56 8.67 0.89 -6.55
CA PRO A 56 8.93 2.05 -7.38
C PRO A 56 7.64 2.54 -8.06
N PRO A 57 7.68 3.71 -8.73
CA PRO A 57 6.58 4.17 -9.56
C PRO A 57 6.12 3.11 -10.55
N THR A 58 4.82 3.05 -10.80
CA THR A 58 4.22 2.08 -11.71
C THR A 58 4.50 2.42 -13.18
N LEU A 59 4.55 1.41 -14.04
CA LEU A 59 4.61 1.60 -15.48
C LEU A 59 3.28 2.20 -16.02
N PRO A 60 3.29 2.85 -17.19
CA PRO A 60 2.11 3.55 -17.75
C PRO A 60 0.85 2.69 -17.81
N ASP A 61 0.93 1.43 -18.23
CA ASP A 61 -0.23 0.52 -18.30
C ASP A 61 -0.85 0.28 -16.92
N SER A 62 -0.02 -0.06 -15.93
CA SER A 62 -0.49 -0.26 -14.55
C SER A 62 -1.02 1.04 -13.95
N GLY A 63 -0.38 2.18 -14.24
CA GLY A 63 -0.82 3.49 -13.78
C GLY A 63 -2.19 3.88 -14.36
N TRP A 64 -2.41 3.66 -15.66
CA TRP A 64 -3.71 3.89 -16.29
C TRP A 64 -4.80 3.01 -15.70
N ARG A 65 -4.57 1.71 -15.60
CA ARG A 65 -5.55 0.75 -15.04
C ARG A 65 -5.88 1.05 -13.58
N ASN A 66 -4.90 1.47 -12.78
CA ASN A 66 -5.11 1.86 -11.38
C ASN A 66 -5.96 3.15 -11.27
N ASN A 67 -5.70 4.13 -12.14
CA ASN A 67 -6.49 5.35 -12.19
C ASN A 67 -7.94 5.08 -12.61
N ASP A 68 -8.16 4.24 -13.62
CA ASP A 68 -9.48 3.87 -14.12
C ASP A 68 -10.30 3.16 -13.01
N LEU A 69 -9.70 2.15 -12.38
CA LEU A 69 -10.28 1.43 -11.26
C LEU A 69 -10.62 2.37 -10.08
N SER A 70 -9.70 3.25 -9.70
CA SER A 70 -9.91 4.21 -8.62
C SER A 70 -11.05 5.18 -8.94
N THR A 71 -11.17 5.58 -10.21
CA THR A 71 -12.24 6.45 -10.70
C THR A 71 -13.60 5.75 -10.60
N ASP A 72 -13.69 4.50 -11.03
CA ASP A 72 -14.92 3.72 -11.00
C ASP A 72 -15.42 3.53 -9.56
N VAL A 73 -14.53 3.10 -8.65
CA VAL A 73 -14.88 2.91 -7.24
C VAL A 73 -15.28 4.25 -6.60
N THR A 74 -14.59 5.34 -6.93
CA THR A 74 -14.93 6.68 -6.43
C THR A 74 -16.29 7.14 -6.93
N ASN A 75 -16.60 6.93 -8.22
CA ASN A 75 -17.89 7.28 -8.79
C ASN A 75 -19.04 6.46 -8.19
N TRP A 76 -18.80 5.17 -7.96
CA TRP A 76 -19.74 4.32 -7.23
C TRP A 76 -19.96 4.84 -5.80
N ALA A 77 -18.92 5.07 -5.02
CA ALA A 77 -19.02 5.52 -3.63
C ALA A 77 -19.71 6.90 -3.50
N ARG A 78 -19.51 7.80 -4.48
CA ARG A 78 -20.20 9.11 -4.51
C ARG A 78 -21.71 8.97 -4.73
N LYS A 79 -22.15 7.97 -5.49
CA LYS A 79 -23.58 7.69 -5.70
C LYS A 79 -24.18 6.97 -4.49
N ASP A 80 -23.46 5.99 -3.96
CA ASP A 80 -23.87 5.18 -2.82
C ASP A 80 -23.89 5.97 -1.51
N LYS A 81 -22.94 6.89 -1.31
CA LYS A 81 -22.80 7.81 -0.16
C LYS A 81 -22.57 7.13 1.19
N THR A 82 -22.32 5.84 1.21
CA THR A 82 -22.15 5.05 2.44
C THR A 82 -20.71 4.97 2.92
N GLY A 83 -19.72 5.42 2.12
CA GLY A 83 -18.32 5.35 2.50
C GLY A 83 -17.43 6.33 1.76
N ILE A 84 -16.14 6.19 2.01
CA ILE A 84 -15.04 6.96 1.41
C ILE A 84 -14.03 6.04 0.77
N VAL A 85 -13.41 6.53 -0.30
CA VAL A 85 -12.40 5.83 -1.08
C VAL A 85 -11.03 6.42 -0.80
N PHE A 86 -10.02 5.58 -0.73
CA PHE A 86 -8.62 5.92 -0.55
C PHE A 86 -7.82 5.40 -1.75
N ASP A 87 -6.86 6.18 -2.17
CA ASP A 87 -5.96 5.85 -3.26
C ASP A 87 -4.77 4.98 -2.82
N SER A 88 -3.98 4.55 -3.77
CA SER A 88 -2.80 3.69 -3.57
C SER A 88 -1.66 4.33 -2.78
N SER A 89 -1.70 5.65 -2.51
CA SER A 89 -0.71 6.33 -1.66
C SER A 89 -1.04 6.23 -0.17
N THR A 90 -2.25 5.79 0.16
CA THR A 90 -2.70 5.63 1.54
C THR A 90 -2.27 4.27 2.09
N TYR A 91 -1.65 4.25 3.26
CA TYR A 91 -1.37 3.01 3.96
C TYR A 91 -2.21 2.84 5.22
N PHE A 92 -2.51 1.59 5.54
CA PHE A 92 -3.26 1.17 6.72
C PHE A 92 -2.38 0.28 7.59
N THR A 93 -2.45 0.45 8.91
CA THR A 93 -1.80 -0.46 9.85
C THR A 93 -2.82 -1.50 10.30
N LEU A 94 -2.57 -2.75 9.92
CA LEU A 94 -3.43 -3.87 10.27
C LEU A 94 -3.24 -4.30 11.74
N PRO A 95 -4.21 -5.00 12.36
CA PRO A 95 -4.11 -5.50 13.74
C PRO A 95 -2.86 -6.35 14.00
N ASN A 96 -2.42 -7.17 13.03
CA ASN A 96 -1.19 -7.96 13.12
C ASN A 96 0.10 -7.12 13.09
N GLY A 97 0.00 -5.82 12.86
CA GLY A 97 1.13 -4.87 12.78
C GLY A 97 1.69 -4.70 11.38
N ALA A 98 1.16 -5.37 10.36
CA ALA A 98 1.51 -5.10 8.98
C ALA A 98 1.04 -3.71 8.55
N ARG A 99 1.77 -3.07 7.64
CA ARG A 99 1.40 -1.80 7.00
C ARG A 99 1.26 -2.03 5.51
N ARG A 100 0.05 -1.84 5.00
CA ARG A 100 -0.32 -2.15 3.62
C ARG A 100 -0.91 -0.95 2.93
N SER A 101 -0.56 -0.78 1.66
CA SER A 101 -1.10 0.26 0.76
C SER A 101 -1.80 -0.43 -0.41
N PRO A 102 -3.11 -0.74 -0.28
CA PRO A 102 -3.86 -1.34 -1.38
C PRO A 102 -4.00 -0.35 -2.55
N ASP A 103 -4.20 -0.87 -3.77
CA ASP A 103 -4.37 -0.02 -4.94
C ASP A 103 -5.63 0.85 -4.85
N VAL A 104 -6.71 0.30 -4.32
CA VAL A 104 -7.91 1.05 -3.91
C VAL A 104 -8.43 0.49 -2.59
N ALA A 105 -8.84 1.36 -1.68
CA ALA A 105 -9.54 0.98 -0.47
C ALA A 105 -10.84 1.77 -0.33
N TRP A 106 -11.83 1.15 0.31
CA TRP A 106 -13.06 1.80 0.69
C TRP A 106 -13.38 1.50 2.15
N MET A 107 -13.92 2.49 2.85
CA MET A 107 -14.30 2.39 4.26
C MET A 107 -15.68 2.98 4.47
N ARG A 108 -16.52 2.34 5.27
CA ARG A 108 -17.82 2.87 5.66
C ARG A 108 -17.70 4.23 6.32
N ARG A 109 -18.60 5.13 5.99
CA ARG A 109 -18.65 6.48 6.52
C ARG A 109 -18.73 6.49 8.06
N GLU A 110 -19.58 5.64 8.63
CA GLU A 110 -19.74 5.51 10.08
C GLU A 110 -18.43 5.14 10.78
N LYS A 111 -17.69 4.18 10.20
CA LYS A 111 -16.38 3.80 10.73
C LYS A 111 -15.38 4.95 10.66
N TRP A 112 -15.30 5.64 9.54
CA TRP A 112 -14.45 6.83 9.40
C TRP A 112 -14.82 7.94 10.38
N ASP A 113 -16.11 8.24 10.53
CA ASP A 113 -16.60 9.31 11.39
C ASP A 113 -16.40 9.00 12.88
N SER A 114 -16.34 7.72 13.26
CA SER A 114 -16.00 7.28 14.62
C SER A 114 -14.53 7.49 15.00
N LEU A 115 -13.64 7.70 14.01
CA LEU A 115 -12.22 7.92 14.25
C LEU A 115 -11.98 9.35 14.78
N THR A 116 -11.10 9.45 15.76
CA THR A 116 -10.59 10.76 16.23
C THR A 116 -9.74 11.40 15.12
N GLU A 117 -9.56 12.72 15.17
CA GLU A 117 -8.69 13.45 14.25
C GLU A 117 -7.25 12.88 14.24
N ILE A 118 -6.73 12.56 15.42
CA ILE A 118 -5.40 11.92 15.55
C ILE A 118 -5.36 10.57 14.80
N GLN A 119 -6.44 9.78 14.87
CA GLN A 119 -6.52 8.52 14.16
C GLN A 119 -6.64 8.70 12.64
N ARG A 120 -7.25 9.77 12.16
CA ARG A 120 -7.34 10.09 10.72
C ARG A 120 -6.03 10.62 10.14
N GLU A 121 -5.25 11.36 10.93
CA GLU A 121 -4.01 11.99 10.49
C GLU A 121 -2.76 11.14 10.72
N LYS A 122 -2.82 10.21 11.64
CA LYS A 122 -1.69 9.33 11.98
C LYS A 122 -2.03 7.89 11.65
N THR A 123 -1.00 7.07 11.63
CA THR A 123 -1.06 5.61 11.49
C THR A 123 -1.99 4.97 12.53
N SER A 124 -3.28 5.03 12.30
CA SER A 124 -4.22 4.30 13.13
C SER A 124 -4.35 2.86 12.65
N ARG A 125 -4.56 1.96 13.60
CA ARG A 125 -4.90 0.56 13.30
C ARG A 125 -6.35 0.49 12.82
N VAL A 126 -6.54 0.95 11.59
CA VAL A 126 -7.85 0.99 10.95
C VAL A 126 -7.77 0.13 9.70
N VAL A 127 -8.63 -0.86 9.61
CA VAL A 127 -8.71 -1.74 8.44
C VAL A 127 -9.83 -1.22 7.55
N PRO A 128 -9.60 -1.02 6.24
CA PRO A 128 -10.68 -0.72 5.30
C PRO A 128 -11.68 -1.88 5.23
N ASP A 129 -12.93 -1.56 4.95
CA ASP A 129 -13.99 -2.59 4.83
C ASP A 129 -13.92 -3.31 3.46
N PHE A 130 -13.27 -2.70 2.47
CA PHE A 130 -13.04 -3.28 1.16
C PHE A 130 -11.72 -2.80 0.56
N VAL A 131 -10.99 -3.71 -0.08
CA VAL A 131 -9.73 -3.41 -0.77
C VAL A 131 -9.68 -4.08 -2.14
N ILE A 132 -8.99 -3.43 -3.05
CA ILE A 132 -8.66 -3.98 -4.37
C ILE A 132 -7.14 -3.92 -4.54
N GLU A 133 -6.56 -5.02 -5.00
CA GLU A 133 -5.17 -5.12 -5.43
C GLU A 133 -5.14 -5.46 -6.92
N LEU A 134 -4.54 -4.61 -7.70
CA LEU A 134 -4.39 -4.78 -9.13
C LEU A 134 -3.14 -5.60 -9.41
N ARG A 135 -3.30 -6.74 -10.02
CA ARG A 135 -2.15 -7.56 -10.42
C ARG A 135 -1.41 -6.92 -11.60
N SER A 136 -0.12 -6.63 -11.43
CA SER A 136 0.78 -6.28 -12.51
C SER A 136 1.37 -7.52 -13.19
N SER A 137 2.03 -7.34 -14.33
CA SER A 137 2.70 -8.44 -15.05
C SER A 137 3.87 -9.05 -14.28
N THR A 138 4.44 -8.30 -13.32
CA THR A 138 5.57 -8.72 -12.50
C THR A 138 5.15 -9.34 -11.17
N ASP A 139 3.86 -9.26 -10.80
CA ASP A 139 3.39 -9.76 -9.52
C ASP A 139 3.20 -11.28 -9.50
N SER A 140 3.72 -11.90 -8.45
CA SER A 140 3.40 -13.28 -8.13
C SER A 140 1.96 -13.39 -7.64
N LEU A 141 1.17 -14.23 -8.31
CA LEU A 141 -0.21 -14.51 -7.87
C LEU A 141 -0.25 -15.05 -6.43
N LYS A 142 0.72 -15.88 -6.04
CA LYS A 142 0.83 -16.43 -4.68
C LYS A 142 1.01 -15.33 -3.64
N THR A 143 1.88 -14.37 -3.91
CA THR A 143 2.13 -13.22 -3.01
C THR A 143 0.89 -12.34 -2.89
N LEU A 144 0.22 -12.06 -4.01
CA LEU A 144 -1.01 -11.27 -4.02
C LEU A 144 -2.13 -11.94 -3.23
N GLN A 145 -2.33 -13.26 -3.43
CA GLN A 145 -3.32 -14.03 -2.68
C GLN A 145 -3.01 -14.09 -1.17
N ALA A 146 -1.72 -14.16 -0.79
CA ALA A 146 -1.31 -14.10 0.61
C ALA A 146 -1.65 -12.74 1.24
N LYS A 147 -1.40 -11.64 0.51
CA LYS A 147 -1.77 -10.29 0.92
C LYS A 147 -3.30 -10.12 1.07
N MET A 148 -4.08 -10.68 0.14
CA MET A 148 -5.54 -10.64 0.22
C MET A 148 -6.08 -11.43 1.42
N ARG A 149 -5.49 -12.59 1.74
CA ARG A 149 -5.82 -13.34 2.97
C ARG A 149 -5.49 -12.54 4.22
N GLU A 150 -4.33 -11.87 4.25
CA GLU A 150 -3.94 -11.01 5.38
C GLU A 150 -4.97 -9.91 5.63
N TYR A 151 -5.49 -9.24 4.58
CA TYR A 151 -6.57 -8.28 4.73
C TYR A 151 -7.84 -8.91 5.33
N THR A 152 -8.25 -10.07 4.82
CA THR A 152 -9.45 -10.76 5.30
C THR A 152 -9.31 -11.18 6.77
N GLU A 153 -8.19 -11.79 7.15
CA GLU A 153 -7.92 -12.25 8.52
C GLU A 153 -7.82 -11.11 9.54
N ASN A 154 -7.47 -9.90 9.08
CA ASN A 154 -7.37 -8.71 9.94
C ASN A 154 -8.63 -7.82 9.87
N GLY A 155 -9.54 -8.09 8.94
CA GLY A 155 -10.74 -7.28 8.72
C GLY A 155 -11.88 -7.57 9.67
N ASP A 156 -11.95 -8.77 10.21
CA ASP A 156 -13.04 -9.26 11.07
C ASP A 156 -12.82 -9.01 12.57
N SER A 157 -11.92 -8.08 12.94
CA SER A 157 -11.80 -7.68 14.35
C SER A 157 -13.02 -6.86 14.77
N PRO A 158 -13.75 -7.28 15.82
CA PRO A 158 -14.95 -6.60 16.30
C PRO A 158 -14.66 -5.21 16.84
#